data_807e4bbf78926fb55d4a921bf21de737
#
_entry.id   807e4bbf78926fb55d4a921bf21de737
#
_cell.length_a   1.000
_cell.length_b   1.000
_cell.length_c   1.000
_cell.angle_alpha   90.00
_cell.angle_beta   90.00
_cell.angle_gamma   90.00
#
_symmetry.space_group_name_H-M   'P 1'
#
loop_
_entity.id
_entity.type
_entity.pdbx_description
1 polymer ?
#
loop_
_entity_poly.entity_id
_entity_poly.type
_entity_poly.pdbx_seq_one_letter_code
_entity_poly.pdbx_strand_id
1 'polypeptide(L)'
;MEKLNYQDSVEQWGLWEIEIPGPSTGNPFKEQTVKAVITGKNETKEIDGFYDGNGKYKVRFMPSFQGEYQFHVTSSFQETAEGRFRVTEPSKDNHGPVRVAGTWHFAYEDGTPYYSVGTTCYVWELQSDERIRETLDNLKAARFNKIRF
;
A
#
# COMPACT_ATOMS: atom_id res chain seq x y z
N MET A 1 -11.05 -20.41 -13.50
CA MET A 1 -10.13 -19.39 -12.95
C MET A 1 -10.83 -18.72 -11.79
N GLU A 2 -10.27 -18.77 -10.59
CA GLU A 2 -10.77 -17.95 -9.49
C GLU A 2 -10.62 -16.48 -9.86
N LYS A 3 -11.66 -15.70 -9.56
CA LYS A 3 -11.63 -14.25 -9.81
C LYS A 3 -10.58 -13.63 -8.89
N LEU A 4 -9.57 -12.98 -9.48
CA LEU A 4 -8.57 -12.24 -8.72
C LEU A 4 -9.25 -11.17 -7.86
N ASN A 5 -8.79 -11.05 -6.63
CA ASN A 5 -9.30 -10.07 -5.69
C ASN A 5 -8.43 -8.81 -5.74
N TYR A 6 -8.86 -7.81 -6.49
CA TYR A 6 -8.22 -6.50 -6.58
C TYR A 6 -9.25 -5.39 -6.81
N GLN A 7 -8.83 -4.17 -6.57
CA GLN A 7 -9.64 -2.97 -6.80
C GLN A 7 -9.59 -2.56 -8.28
N ASP A 8 -10.74 -2.45 -8.92
CA ASP A 8 -10.87 -1.99 -10.31
C ASP A 8 -10.52 -0.49 -10.46
N SER A 9 -10.54 0.26 -9.35
CA SER A 9 -10.22 1.68 -9.33
C SER A 9 -9.62 2.09 -7.99
N VAL A 10 -8.69 3.02 -8.03
CA VAL A 10 -8.06 3.65 -6.86
C VAL A 10 -7.80 5.13 -7.18
N GLU A 11 -7.78 6.00 -6.18
CA GLU A 11 -7.37 7.39 -6.39
C GLU A 11 -5.84 7.51 -6.55
N GLN A 12 -5.38 8.53 -7.24
CA GLN A 12 -3.95 8.88 -7.30
C GLN A 12 -3.41 9.01 -5.87
N TRP A 13 -2.23 8.43 -5.62
CA TRP A 13 -1.60 8.31 -4.30
C TRP A 13 -2.37 7.47 -3.28
N GLY A 14 -3.45 6.83 -3.69
CA GLY A 14 -4.15 5.83 -2.88
C GLY A 14 -3.42 4.48 -2.89
N LEU A 15 -3.83 3.59 -2.02
CA LEU A 15 -3.27 2.24 -1.95
C LEU A 15 -4.08 1.29 -2.84
N TRP A 16 -3.48 0.84 -3.94
CA TRP A 16 -3.98 -0.29 -4.71
C TRP A 16 -3.36 -1.59 -4.20
N GLU A 17 -4.19 -2.61 -4.02
CA GLU A 17 -3.76 -3.93 -3.54
C GLU A 17 -4.38 -5.03 -4.40
N ILE A 18 -3.60 -6.08 -4.69
CA ILE A 18 -4.09 -7.35 -5.23
C ILE A 18 -3.74 -8.48 -4.27
N GLU A 19 -4.72 -9.37 -4.02
CA GLU A 19 -4.55 -10.58 -3.23
C GLU A 19 -4.52 -11.81 -4.15
N ILE A 20 -3.54 -12.68 -3.93
CA ILE A 20 -3.29 -13.88 -4.72
C ILE A 20 -3.28 -15.07 -3.75
N PRO A 21 -4.16 -16.06 -3.93
CA PRO A 21 -4.13 -17.27 -3.11
C PRO A 21 -2.90 -18.11 -3.45
N GLY A 22 -2.32 -18.77 -2.44
CA GLY A 22 -1.14 -19.59 -2.62
C GLY A 22 -0.83 -20.50 -1.43
N PRO A 23 0.31 -21.20 -1.45
CA PRO A 23 0.71 -22.13 -0.40
C PRO A 23 0.83 -21.46 0.98
N SER A 24 0.42 -22.20 2.01
CA SER A 24 0.56 -21.80 3.43
C SER A 24 1.44 -22.77 4.22
N THR A 25 1.95 -23.82 3.57
CA THR A 25 2.81 -24.85 4.20
C THR A 25 4.29 -24.53 4.00
N GLY A 26 5.16 -25.07 4.82
CA GLY A 26 6.60 -24.79 4.79
C GLY A 26 6.91 -23.40 5.39
N ASN A 27 7.82 -22.67 4.76
CA ASN A 27 8.15 -21.31 5.11
C ASN A 27 7.83 -20.35 3.93
N PRO A 28 6.57 -19.92 3.77
CA PRO A 28 6.16 -19.09 2.64
C PRO A 28 6.95 -17.78 2.50
N PHE A 29 7.44 -17.23 3.60
CA PHE A 29 8.27 -16.01 3.59
C PHE A 29 9.61 -16.16 2.89
N LYS A 30 10.12 -17.39 2.76
CA LYS A 30 11.43 -17.68 2.16
C LYS A 30 11.34 -18.49 0.86
N GLU A 31 10.34 -19.36 0.79
CA GLU A 31 10.23 -20.37 -0.27
C GLU A 31 9.40 -19.88 -1.46
N GLN A 32 8.56 -18.88 -1.23
CA GLN A 32 7.66 -18.37 -2.26
C GLN A 32 7.99 -16.93 -2.63
N THR A 33 7.78 -16.63 -3.91
CA THR A 33 7.97 -15.29 -4.46
C THR A 33 6.74 -14.87 -5.26
N VAL A 34 6.39 -13.61 -5.13
CA VAL A 34 5.38 -12.93 -5.95
C VAL A 34 5.96 -11.61 -6.40
N LYS A 35 5.81 -11.31 -7.69
CA LYS A 35 6.24 -10.04 -8.28
C LYS A 35 5.16 -9.51 -9.19
N ALA A 36 5.05 -8.19 -9.27
CA ALA A 36 4.18 -7.54 -10.22
C ALA A 36 4.95 -6.49 -11.03
N VAL A 37 4.67 -6.43 -12.31
CA VAL A 37 5.01 -5.29 -13.15
C VAL A 37 3.72 -4.50 -13.38
N ILE A 38 3.71 -3.24 -12.95
CA ILE A 38 2.55 -2.35 -13.07
C ILE A 38 2.95 -1.20 -14.00
N THR A 39 2.18 -1.02 -15.07
CA THR A 39 2.48 -0.07 -16.13
C THR A 39 1.29 0.87 -16.35
N GLY A 40 1.53 2.16 -16.20
CA GLY A 40 0.68 3.26 -16.63
C GLY A 40 1.32 4.05 -17.75
N LYS A 41 0.67 5.10 -18.22
CA LYS A 41 1.19 5.96 -19.31
C LYS A 41 2.54 6.58 -18.98
N ASN A 42 2.74 6.99 -17.72
CA ASN A 42 3.88 7.79 -17.29
C ASN A 42 4.82 7.09 -16.31
N GLU A 43 4.50 5.87 -15.90
CA GLU A 43 5.35 5.09 -15.00
C GLU A 43 5.23 3.59 -15.26
N THR A 44 6.31 2.88 -14.98
CA THR A 44 6.34 1.42 -14.88
C THR A 44 7.12 1.07 -13.63
N LYS A 45 6.54 0.19 -12.81
CA LYS A 45 7.15 -0.27 -11.55
C LYS A 45 7.16 -1.79 -11.48
N GLU A 46 8.30 -2.33 -11.08
CA GLU A 46 8.42 -3.71 -10.62
C GLU A 46 8.35 -3.72 -9.09
N ILE A 47 7.47 -4.56 -8.54
CA ILE A 47 7.14 -4.57 -7.11
C ILE A 47 7.17 -6.01 -6.62
N ASP A 48 7.89 -6.24 -5.53
CA ASP A 48 7.85 -7.51 -4.83
C ASP A 48 6.58 -7.60 -3.98
N GLY A 49 5.90 -8.74 -4.07
CA GLY A 49 4.80 -9.10 -3.18
C GLY A 49 5.30 -9.68 -1.87
N PHE A 50 4.39 -9.91 -0.95
CA PHE A 50 4.67 -10.49 0.36
C PHE A 50 3.59 -11.46 0.80
N TYR A 51 3.94 -12.37 1.70
CA TYR A 51 3.00 -13.28 2.33
C TYR A 51 2.29 -12.58 3.51
N ASP A 52 0.95 -12.59 3.49
CA ASP A 52 0.10 -11.91 4.50
C ASP A 52 -0.58 -12.92 5.46
N GLY A 53 -0.10 -14.17 5.47
CA GLY A 53 -0.68 -15.22 6.29
C GLY A 53 -1.83 -15.98 5.60
N ASN A 54 -2.18 -17.13 6.14
CA ASN A 54 -3.33 -17.94 5.73
C ASN A 54 -3.42 -18.24 4.20
N GLY A 55 -2.27 -18.43 3.54
CA GLY A 55 -2.22 -18.68 2.09
C GLY A 55 -2.53 -17.45 1.23
N LYS A 56 -2.37 -16.24 1.76
CA LYS A 56 -2.59 -15.00 1.05
C LYS A 56 -1.27 -14.31 0.74
N TYR A 57 -1.08 -13.95 -0.52
CA TYR A 57 0.04 -13.16 -0.98
C TYR A 57 -0.50 -11.83 -1.53
N LYS A 58 0.19 -10.74 -1.25
CA LYS A 58 -0.27 -9.41 -1.64
C LYS A 58 0.80 -8.64 -2.38
N VAL A 59 0.37 -7.84 -3.35
CA VAL A 59 1.17 -6.78 -3.94
C VAL A 59 0.48 -5.46 -3.66
N ARG A 60 1.24 -4.48 -3.19
CA ARG A 60 0.75 -3.12 -2.90
C ARG A 60 1.44 -2.10 -3.78
N PHE A 61 0.65 -1.18 -4.31
CA PHE A 61 1.12 -0.13 -5.19
C PHE A 61 0.42 1.19 -4.89
N MET A 62 1.18 2.27 -4.94
CA MET A 62 0.65 3.62 -4.85
C MET A 62 0.92 4.33 -6.18
N PRO A 63 -0.10 4.53 -7.04
CA PRO A 63 0.06 5.15 -8.34
C PRO A 63 0.37 6.65 -8.22
N SER A 64 1.34 7.12 -9.00
CA SER A 64 1.75 8.52 -9.02
C SER A 64 0.98 9.36 -10.04
N PHE A 65 0.30 8.73 -11.00
CA PHE A 65 -0.39 9.42 -12.09
C PHE A 65 -1.79 8.87 -12.31
N GLN A 66 -2.69 9.72 -12.75
CA GLN A 66 -4.05 9.32 -13.15
C GLN A 66 -4.03 8.59 -14.50
N GLY A 67 -5.05 7.77 -14.73
CA GLY A 67 -5.26 7.06 -15.99
C GLY A 67 -5.41 5.56 -15.83
N GLU A 68 -5.32 4.86 -16.96
CA GLU A 68 -5.39 3.40 -17.01
C GLU A 68 -4.03 2.79 -16.71
N TYR A 69 -4.05 1.76 -15.88
CA TYR A 69 -2.90 0.93 -15.53
C TYR A 69 -3.17 -0.52 -15.90
N GLN A 70 -2.11 -1.20 -16.27
CA GLN A 70 -2.08 -2.64 -16.48
C GLN A 70 -1.13 -3.26 -15.46
N PHE A 71 -1.47 -4.43 -14.96
CA PHE A 71 -0.59 -5.21 -14.12
C PHE A 71 -0.38 -6.61 -14.68
N HIS A 72 0.80 -7.12 -14.43
CA HIS A 72 1.21 -8.49 -14.73
C HIS A 72 1.90 -9.06 -13.50
N VAL A 73 1.29 -10.09 -12.90
CA VAL A 73 1.79 -10.72 -11.68
C VAL A 73 2.36 -12.08 -12.01
N THR A 74 3.54 -12.36 -11.50
CA THR A 74 4.20 -13.67 -11.56
C THR A 74 4.40 -14.21 -10.16
N SER A 75 4.32 -15.52 -9.99
CA SER A 75 4.62 -16.18 -8.73
C SER A 75 5.35 -17.49 -8.95
N SER A 76 6.02 -17.99 -7.89
CA SER A 76 6.69 -19.29 -7.91
C SER A 76 5.73 -20.49 -7.84
N PHE A 77 4.44 -20.27 -7.57
CA PHE A 77 3.48 -21.33 -7.22
C PHE A 77 2.24 -21.39 -8.09
N GLN A 78 2.00 -20.42 -8.96
CA GLN A 78 0.86 -20.45 -9.89
C GLN A 78 1.17 -19.73 -11.19
N GLU A 79 0.29 -19.93 -12.18
CA GLU A 79 0.36 -19.23 -13.45
C GLU A 79 0.23 -17.71 -13.28
N THR A 80 0.71 -17.00 -14.28
CA THR A 80 0.68 -15.56 -14.37
C THR A 80 -0.74 -15.01 -14.29
N ALA A 81 -0.91 -13.93 -13.56
CA ALA A 81 -2.15 -13.17 -13.48
C ALA A 81 -1.97 -11.78 -14.09
N GLU A 82 -2.95 -11.32 -14.85
CA GLU A 82 -2.91 -9.99 -15.45
C GLU A 82 -4.28 -9.31 -15.39
N GLY A 83 -4.28 -7.99 -15.49
CA GLY A 83 -5.51 -7.20 -15.46
C GLY A 83 -5.25 -5.72 -15.62
N ARG A 84 -6.30 -4.95 -15.36
CA ARG A 84 -6.28 -3.48 -15.47
C ARG A 84 -7.02 -2.86 -14.31
N PHE A 85 -6.62 -1.65 -13.96
CA PHE A 85 -7.34 -0.80 -13.02
C PHE A 85 -7.22 0.66 -13.44
N ARG A 86 -8.11 1.48 -12.92
CA ARG A 86 -8.14 2.91 -13.21
C ARG A 86 -7.69 3.73 -12.01
N VAL A 87 -6.86 4.73 -12.26
CA VAL A 87 -6.45 5.73 -11.26
C VAL A 87 -7.22 7.02 -11.52
N THR A 88 -8.00 7.43 -10.51
CA THR A 88 -8.83 8.63 -10.53
C THR A 88 -8.11 9.83 -9.91
N GLU A 89 -8.74 10.99 -9.93
CA GLU A 89 -8.28 12.14 -9.16
C GLU A 89 -8.18 11.81 -7.66
N PRO A 90 -7.21 12.40 -6.94
CA PRO A 90 -7.11 12.25 -5.49
C PRO A 90 -8.30 12.95 -4.82
N SER A 91 -8.76 12.39 -3.71
CA SER A 91 -9.74 13.06 -2.85
C SER A 91 -9.13 14.34 -2.24
N LYS A 92 -10.00 15.23 -1.78
CA LYS A 92 -9.60 16.55 -1.25
C LYS A 92 -8.56 16.48 -0.11
N ASP A 93 -8.59 15.40 0.67
CA ASP A 93 -7.70 15.23 1.84
C ASP A 93 -6.48 14.34 1.51
N ASN A 94 -6.35 13.87 0.28
CA ASN A 94 -5.21 13.09 -0.18
C ASN A 94 -4.23 13.99 -0.97
N HIS A 95 -3.24 14.49 -0.26
CA HIS A 95 -2.20 15.39 -0.77
C HIS A 95 -0.98 14.64 -1.36
N GLY A 96 -1.02 13.32 -1.37
CA GLY A 96 0.08 12.48 -1.81
C GLY A 96 1.19 12.29 -0.77
N PRO A 97 2.29 11.62 -1.15
CA PRO A 97 3.40 11.34 -0.26
C PRO A 97 4.15 12.61 0.16
N VAL A 98 4.72 12.58 1.35
CA VAL A 98 5.57 13.66 1.86
C VAL A 98 6.93 13.64 1.18
N ARG A 99 7.39 14.81 0.75
CA ARG A 99 8.68 15.03 0.09
C ARG A 99 9.50 16.08 0.82
N VAL A 100 10.80 16.07 0.60
CA VAL A 100 11.67 17.17 1.02
C VAL A 100 11.37 18.40 0.14
N ALA A 101 11.05 19.52 0.78
CA ALA A 101 10.75 20.77 0.11
C ALA A 101 11.80 21.83 0.52
N GLY A 102 12.61 22.24 -0.44
CA GLY A 102 13.77 23.09 -0.19
C GLY A 102 14.82 22.41 0.69
N THR A 103 15.46 23.18 1.58
CA THR A 103 16.56 22.69 2.43
C THR A 103 16.09 22.15 3.78
N TRP A 104 15.04 22.72 4.35
CA TRP A 104 14.69 22.51 5.77
C TRP A 104 13.23 22.11 6.01
N HIS A 105 12.44 21.96 4.94
CA HIS A 105 11.01 21.76 5.06
C HIS A 105 10.55 20.48 4.35
N PHE A 106 9.34 20.09 4.66
CA PHE A 106 8.62 19.02 3.99
C PHE A 106 7.33 19.57 3.39
N ALA A 107 6.91 18.99 2.29
CA ALA A 107 5.60 19.22 1.66
C ALA A 107 5.03 17.91 1.16
N TYR A 108 3.74 17.87 0.98
CA TYR A 108 3.09 16.81 0.21
C TYR A 108 3.40 16.94 -1.29
N GLU A 109 3.14 15.89 -2.04
CA GLU A 109 3.42 15.84 -3.48
C GLU A 109 2.70 16.95 -4.26
N ASP A 110 1.50 17.37 -3.82
CA ASP A 110 0.73 18.48 -4.40
C ASP A 110 1.24 19.88 -4.01
N GLY A 111 2.30 19.96 -3.20
CA GLY A 111 2.89 21.22 -2.72
C GLY A 111 2.29 21.74 -1.43
N THR A 112 1.26 21.10 -0.87
CA THR A 112 0.72 21.48 0.46
C THR A 112 1.79 21.32 1.54
N PRO A 113 2.05 22.33 2.40
CA PRO A 113 3.04 22.24 3.46
C PRO A 113 2.76 21.07 4.42
N TYR A 114 3.80 20.33 4.76
CA TYR A 114 3.72 19.25 5.76
C TYR A 114 4.39 19.69 7.06
N TYR A 115 3.60 19.80 8.13
CA TYR A 115 4.08 20.05 9.48
C TYR A 115 4.05 18.74 10.28
N SER A 116 5.23 18.18 10.56
CA SER A 116 5.33 16.92 11.29
C SER A 116 4.89 17.08 12.75
N VAL A 117 3.73 16.55 13.09
CA VAL A 117 3.21 16.44 14.45
C VAL A 117 3.06 14.97 14.78
N GLY A 118 3.92 14.45 15.64
CA GLY A 118 3.99 13.02 15.89
C GLY A 118 3.95 12.65 17.36
N THR A 119 3.68 11.38 17.60
CA THR A 119 3.79 10.76 18.93
C THR A 119 4.55 9.45 18.83
N THR A 120 4.90 8.89 20.00
CA THR A 120 5.55 7.58 20.10
C THR A 120 4.62 6.62 20.81
N CYS A 121 4.37 5.47 20.20
CA CYS A 121 3.55 4.40 20.74
C CYS A 121 4.33 3.06 20.61
N TYR A 122 5.30 2.87 21.52
CA TYR A 122 6.07 1.62 21.48
C TYR A 122 5.19 0.39 21.79
N VAL A 123 5.42 -0.66 21.02
CA VAL A 123 4.78 -1.99 21.15
C VAL A 123 3.24 -1.96 21.19
N TRP A 124 2.62 -0.94 20.63
CA TRP A 124 1.16 -0.82 20.62
C TRP A 124 0.50 -1.96 19.85
N GLU A 125 1.15 -2.44 18.80
CA GLU A 125 0.71 -3.54 17.93
C GLU A 125 0.79 -4.92 18.59
N LEU A 126 1.51 -5.04 19.71
CA LEU A 126 1.64 -6.27 20.50
C LEU A 126 0.70 -6.31 21.72
N GLN A 127 -0.18 -5.34 21.85
CA GLN A 127 -1.17 -5.29 22.92
C GLN A 127 -2.40 -6.15 22.59
N SER A 128 -3.36 -6.24 23.52
CA SER A 128 -4.66 -6.86 23.22
C SER A 128 -5.40 -6.08 22.13
N ASP A 129 -6.28 -6.76 21.39
CA ASP A 129 -7.10 -6.15 20.35
C ASP A 129 -7.89 -4.93 20.84
N GLU A 130 -8.38 -4.98 22.08
CA GLU A 130 -9.09 -3.86 22.71
C GLU A 130 -8.18 -2.64 22.87
N ARG A 131 -6.96 -2.87 23.38
CA ARG A 131 -5.97 -1.79 23.56
C ARG A 131 -5.47 -1.24 22.21
N ILE A 132 -5.32 -2.08 21.21
CA ILE A 132 -4.97 -1.66 19.85
C ILE A 132 -6.06 -0.73 19.30
N ARG A 133 -7.33 -1.12 19.41
CA ARG A 133 -8.47 -0.29 18.94
C ARG A 133 -8.53 1.04 19.66
N GLU A 134 -8.45 1.03 21.00
CA GLU A 134 -8.42 2.26 21.80
C GLU A 134 -7.28 3.20 21.38
N THR A 135 -6.09 2.64 21.15
CA THR A 135 -4.93 3.41 20.68
C THR A 135 -5.20 4.04 19.31
N LEU A 136 -5.73 3.28 18.35
CA LEU A 136 -6.05 3.79 17.01
C LEU A 136 -7.14 4.86 17.06
N ASP A 137 -8.17 4.69 17.87
CA ASP A 137 -9.26 5.68 18.03
C ASP A 137 -8.74 6.98 18.63
N ASN A 138 -7.87 6.90 19.64
CA ASN A 138 -7.23 8.07 20.22
C ASN A 138 -6.30 8.79 19.23
N LEU A 139 -5.50 8.04 18.45
CA LEU A 139 -4.64 8.59 17.41
C LEU A 139 -5.44 9.26 16.29
N LYS A 140 -6.55 8.64 15.89
CA LYS A 140 -7.46 9.18 14.87
C LYS A 140 -8.16 10.47 15.33
N ALA A 141 -8.52 10.57 16.60
CA ALA A 141 -9.12 11.76 17.18
C ALA A 141 -8.09 12.90 17.43
N ALA A 142 -6.81 12.54 17.54
CA ALA A 142 -5.73 13.51 17.74
C ALA A 142 -5.26 14.12 16.39
N ARG A 143 -4.50 15.22 16.48
CA ARG A 143 -3.94 15.89 15.29
C ARG A 143 -2.55 15.37 14.92
N PHE A 144 -2.27 14.09 15.19
CA PHE A 144 -1.02 13.47 14.80
C PHE A 144 -1.07 13.02 13.35
N ASN A 145 0.00 13.31 12.62
CA ASN A 145 0.20 12.84 11.25
C ASN A 145 1.45 11.95 11.10
N LYS A 146 2.07 11.63 12.23
CA LYS A 146 3.21 10.73 12.32
C LYS A 146 3.19 9.94 13.62
N ILE A 147 3.51 8.66 13.55
CA ILE A 147 3.70 7.79 14.70
C ILE A 147 5.08 7.12 14.60
N ARG A 148 5.72 6.96 15.73
CA ARG A 148 6.94 6.16 15.90
C ARG A 148 6.61 4.94 16.76
N PHE A 149 7.02 3.75 16.34
CA PHE A 149 6.84 2.46 17.04
C PHE A 149 7.99 1.50 16.70
#